data_6d91f30771b1280ba9e3bb828c85b12c
#
_entry.id   6d91f30771b1280ba9e3bb828c85b12c
#
_cell.length_a   1.000
_cell.length_b   1.000
_cell.length_c   1.000
_cell.angle_alpha   90.00
_cell.angle_beta   90.00
_cell.angle_gamma   90.00
#
_symmetry.space_group_name_H-M   'P 1'
#
loop_
_entity.id
_entity.type
_entity.pdbx_description
1 polymer ?
#
loop_
_entity_poly.entity_id
_entity_poly.type
_entity_poly.pdbx_seq_one_letter_code
_entity_poly.pdbx_strand_id
1 'polypeptide(L)'
;DYDGVFSHVQNGEIETLRIIHRVEDRQVMERLVSLDGSGREFIRSGSELACYLPDQRRILIEQLPQQSLLLGNLPRFDGTMRRFYDFRMGFRHKRLIGRRARLVVVTPKDQYRYGYRLWIDEASGMPLKTQLCDGRGRVIEQVVFASLTTPREIPDSAFKPNISIAGFVTLREAPMTGSADAAIASWTALKLPPGFHMSVRTEQVIPGAGGPVEHIVYTDGFASVSVFVESHMHPDHTLSGGSQIGSSSTYATVVDGHPVTAVGEVPPVTVRFIASSVQARPPPGR
;
A
#
# COMPACT_ATOMS: atom_id res chain seq x y z
N ASP A 1 15.67 7.20 -12.44
CA ASP A 1 16.34 7.58 -11.19
C ASP A 1 15.95 9.00 -10.81
N TYR A 2 15.73 9.23 -9.52
CA TYR A 2 15.35 10.56 -9.04
C TYR A 2 15.68 10.73 -7.54
N ASP A 3 15.83 11.99 -7.13
CA ASP A 3 15.97 12.44 -5.76
C ASP A 3 15.02 13.62 -5.55
N GLY A 4 14.14 13.51 -4.56
CA GLY A 4 13.11 14.51 -4.35
C GLY A 4 12.68 14.63 -2.89
N VAL A 5 12.17 15.81 -2.56
CA VAL A 5 11.50 16.09 -1.29
C VAL A 5 10.03 16.31 -1.58
N PHE A 6 9.17 15.68 -0.81
CA PHE A 6 7.73 15.82 -0.93
C PHE A 6 7.06 15.95 0.43
N SER A 7 5.88 16.54 0.43
CA SER A 7 4.99 16.54 1.59
C SER A 7 3.85 15.56 1.36
N HIS A 8 3.58 14.76 2.37
CA HIS A 8 2.42 13.90 2.51
C HIS A 8 1.45 14.55 3.48
N VAL A 9 0.21 14.70 3.05
CA VAL A 9 -0.86 15.34 3.84
C VAL A 9 -2.00 14.36 4.00
N GLN A 10 -2.31 13.99 5.22
CA GLN A 10 -3.41 13.08 5.55
C GLN A 10 -4.01 13.49 6.90
N ASN A 11 -5.34 13.54 7.02
CA ASN A 11 -6.05 13.91 8.26
C ASN A 11 -5.66 15.29 8.85
N GLY A 12 -5.16 16.21 8.04
CA GLY A 12 -4.67 17.52 8.49
C GLY A 12 -3.22 17.50 9.01
N GLU A 13 -2.61 16.33 9.12
CA GLU A 13 -1.20 16.18 9.41
C GLU A 13 -0.36 16.30 8.14
N ILE A 14 0.82 16.90 8.30
CA ILE A 14 1.78 17.10 7.20
C ILE A 14 3.09 16.46 7.59
N GLU A 15 3.52 15.48 6.83
CA GLU A 15 4.83 14.87 6.95
C GLU A 15 5.68 15.26 5.73
N THR A 16 6.93 15.65 5.96
CA THR A 16 7.87 15.96 4.88
C THR A 16 8.92 14.87 4.82
N LEU A 17 9.09 14.31 3.61
CA LEU A 17 9.97 13.18 3.37
C LEU A 17 10.89 13.46 2.18
N ARG A 18 12.09 12.89 2.23
CA ARG A 18 12.98 12.81 1.07
C ARG A 18 12.98 11.38 0.56
N ILE A 19 12.87 11.24 -0.75
CA ILE A 19 13.00 9.95 -1.45
C ILE A 19 14.15 10.00 -2.44
N ILE A 20 14.99 8.97 -2.39
CA ILE A 20 16.03 8.67 -3.38
C ILE A 20 15.65 7.35 -4.02
N HIS A 21 15.60 7.31 -5.36
CA HIS A 21 15.17 6.14 -6.12
C HIS A 21 16.13 5.88 -7.28
N ARG A 22 16.58 4.63 -7.39
CA ARG A 22 17.41 4.14 -8.50
C ARG A 22 16.90 2.75 -8.93
N VAL A 23 16.91 2.51 -10.23
CA VAL A 23 16.69 1.18 -10.79
C VAL A 23 17.95 0.75 -11.51
N GLU A 24 18.54 -0.35 -11.07
CA GLU A 24 19.75 -0.94 -11.67
C GLU A 24 19.54 -2.45 -11.78
N ASP A 25 19.82 -3.04 -12.94
CA ASP A 25 19.68 -4.46 -13.24
C ASP A 25 18.28 -5.04 -12.84
N ARG A 26 17.21 -4.27 -13.05
CA ARG A 26 15.82 -4.56 -12.65
C ARG A 26 15.60 -4.60 -11.13
N GLN A 27 16.57 -4.22 -10.34
CA GLN A 27 16.40 -4.07 -8.89
C GLN A 27 16.06 -2.64 -8.55
N VAL A 28 15.08 -2.47 -7.69
CA VAL A 28 14.68 -1.17 -7.17
C VAL A 28 15.46 -0.91 -5.88
N MET A 29 16.20 0.19 -5.87
CA MET A 29 16.85 0.73 -4.68
C MET A 29 16.13 2.02 -4.30
N GLU A 30 15.63 2.10 -3.08
CA GLU A 30 14.98 3.30 -2.57
C GLU A 30 15.40 3.60 -1.14
N ARG A 31 15.50 4.89 -0.83
CA ARG A 31 15.62 5.37 0.53
C ARG A 31 14.62 6.49 0.75
N LEU A 32 13.73 6.30 1.72
CA LEU A 32 12.76 7.27 2.17
C LEU A 32 13.15 7.72 3.58
N VAL A 33 13.30 9.01 3.78
CA VAL A 33 13.74 9.61 5.05
C VAL A 33 12.71 10.62 5.51
N SER A 34 12.23 10.48 6.75
CA SER A 34 11.41 11.53 7.38
C SER A 34 12.27 12.74 7.74
N LEU A 35 11.81 13.92 7.39
CA LEU A 35 12.48 15.20 7.65
C LEU A 35 11.88 15.93 8.86
N ASP A 36 11.04 15.26 9.64
CA ASP A 36 10.38 15.80 10.86
C ASP A 36 11.24 15.75 12.11
N GLY A 37 12.47 15.23 12.01
CA GLY A 37 13.40 15.06 13.13
C GLY A 37 13.30 13.72 13.83
N SER A 38 12.34 12.84 13.48
CA SER A 38 12.23 11.48 14.06
C SER A 38 13.39 10.56 13.69
N GLY A 39 14.10 10.88 12.61
CA GLY A 39 15.17 10.04 12.06
C GLY A 39 14.68 8.72 11.47
N ARG A 40 13.38 8.55 11.24
CA ARG A 40 12.84 7.35 10.61
C ARG A 40 13.30 7.25 9.17
N GLU A 41 13.80 6.09 8.80
CA GLU A 41 14.24 5.80 7.45
C GLU A 41 13.70 4.45 6.98
N PHE A 42 13.37 4.37 5.70
CA PHE A 42 12.96 3.16 5.02
C PHE A 42 13.92 2.93 3.85
N ILE A 43 14.63 1.82 3.86
CA ILE A 43 15.60 1.49 2.82
C ILE A 43 15.18 0.20 2.15
N ARG A 44 14.92 0.27 0.85
CA ARG A 44 14.61 -0.86 0.01
C ARG A 44 15.84 -1.26 -0.81
N SER A 45 16.10 -2.56 -0.86
CA SER A 45 17.05 -3.17 -1.76
C SER A 45 16.40 -4.40 -2.41
N GLY A 46 15.93 -4.24 -3.64
CA GLY A 46 15.15 -5.27 -4.33
C GLY A 46 13.86 -5.60 -3.58
N SER A 47 13.72 -6.85 -3.10
CA SER A 47 12.55 -7.31 -2.33
C SER A 47 12.67 -7.05 -0.82
N GLU A 48 13.84 -6.71 -0.30
CA GLU A 48 14.03 -6.44 1.13
C GLU A 48 13.74 -4.98 1.44
N LEU A 49 12.89 -4.72 2.44
CA LEU A 49 12.62 -3.41 3.02
C LEU A 49 13.09 -3.40 4.47
N ALA A 50 14.03 -2.52 4.79
CA ALA A 50 14.47 -2.25 6.16
C ALA A 50 13.87 -0.94 6.67
N CYS A 51 13.08 -1.02 7.74
CA CYS A 51 12.46 0.11 8.43
C CYS A 51 13.28 0.43 9.68
N TYR A 52 13.93 1.58 9.71
CA TYR A 52 14.72 2.07 10.84
C TYR A 52 13.85 2.94 11.73
N LEU A 53 13.66 2.54 12.98
CA LEU A 53 12.81 3.18 13.99
C LEU A 53 13.66 3.63 15.19
N PRO A 54 14.29 4.81 15.15
CA PRO A 54 15.23 5.27 16.17
C PRO A 54 14.61 5.35 17.57
N ASP A 55 13.37 5.85 17.67
CA ASP A 55 12.65 6.00 18.94
C ASP A 55 12.45 4.66 19.66
N GLN A 56 12.35 3.58 18.89
CA GLN A 56 12.19 2.22 19.41
C GLN A 56 13.51 1.44 19.46
N ARG A 57 14.59 2.00 18.92
CA ARG A 57 15.87 1.31 18.68
C ARG A 57 15.69 -0.02 17.97
N ARG A 58 14.86 -0.04 16.92
CA ARG A 58 14.53 -1.24 16.16
C ARG A 58 14.78 -1.06 14.68
N ILE A 59 15.15 -2.16 14.04
CA ILE A 59 15.17 -2.32 12.58
C ILE A 59 14.20 -3.44 12.26
N LEU A 60 13.15 -3.14 11.49
CA LEU A 60 12.23 -4.16 10.98
C LEU A 60 12.65 -4.48 9.55
N ILE A 61 12.83 -5.76 9.25
CA ILE A 61 13.18 -6.22 7.90
C ILE A 61 12.03 -7.07 7.38
N GLU A 62 11.44 -6.62 6.27
CA GLU A 62 10.30 -7.24 5.60
C GLU A 62 10.68 -7.67 4.18
N GLN A 63 10.05 -8.73 3.68
CA GLN A 63 10.13 -9.16 2.29
C GLN A 63 8.88 -8.70 1.55
N LEU A 64 9.05 -7.76 0.63
CA LEU A 64 7.95 -7.20 -0.14
C LEU A 64 8.20 -7.35 -1.65
N PRO A 65 7.15 -7.39 -2.47
CA PRO A 65 7.30 -7.33 -3.92
C PRO A 65 8.13 -6.10 -4.33
N GLN A 66 8.90 -6.22 -5.42
CA GLN A 66 9.74 -5.12 -5.94
C GLN A 66 8.84 -4.03 -6.57
N GLN A 67 8.30 -3.16 -5.73
CA GLN A 67 7.51 -1.99 -6.13
C GLN A 67 8.07 -0.76 -5.44
N SER A 68 7.98 0.41 -6.08
CA SER A 68 8.39 1.67 -5.46
C SER A 68 7.57 1.96 -4.19
N LEU A 69 8.21 2.45 -3.15
CA LEU A 69 7.57 2.85 -1.89
C LEU A 69 6.56 3.99 -2.09
N LEU A 70 6.87 4.92 -3.00
CA LEU A 70 6.03 6.08 -3.28
C LEU A 70 5.10 5.85 -4.47
N LEU A 71 5.60 5.21 -5.53
CA LEU A 71 4.91 5.09 -6.81
C LEU A 71 4.38 3.68 -7.09
N GLY A 72 4.68 2.72 -6.20
CA GLY A 72 4.29 1.31 -6.38
C GLY A 72 2.79 1.09 -6.45
N ASN A 73 2.03 1.99 -5.83
CA ASN A 73 0.56 1.96 -5.84
C ASN A 73 -0.04 2.67 -7.07
N LEU A 74 0.80 3.27 -7.95
CA LEU A 74 0.30 3.78 -9.22
C LEU A 74 0.17 2.62 -10.20
N PRO A 75 -1.06 2.28 -10.59
CA PRO A 75 -1.31 1.11 -11.42
C PRO A 75 -0.77 1.30 -12.83
N ARG A 76 -0.43 0.19 -13.44
CA ARG A 76 -0.25 0.15 -14.89
C ARG A 76 -1.61 0.32 -15.53
N PHE A 77 -1.79 1.42 -16.26
CA PHE A 77 -3.00 1.67 -16.98
C PHE A 77 -3.16 0.65 -18.10
N ASP A 78 -4.21 -0.16 -18.02
CA ASP A 78 -4.68 -0.97 -19.13
C ASP A 78 -6.12 -0.58 -19.52
N GLY A 79 -6.55 -0.97 -20.73
CA GLY A 79 -7.87 -0.62 -21.25
C GLY A 79 -9.04 -1.19 -20.44
N THR A 80 -8.81 -2.21 -19.60
CA THR A 80 -9.85 -2.88 -18.81
C THR A 80 -10.33 -2.00 -17.67
N MET A 81 -9.46 -1.13 -17.15
CA MET A 81 -9.77 -0.19 -16.07
C MET A 81 -10.88 0.81 -16.44
N ARG A 82 -11.09 1.08 -17.72
CA ARG A 82 -12.18 1.93 -18.19
C ARG A 82 -13.57 1.39 -17.87
N ARG A 83 -13.69 0.12 -17.51
CA ARG A 83 -14.95 -0.46 -17.03
C ARG A 83 -15.34 0.08 -15.67
N PHE A 84 -14.36 0.42 -14.83
CA PHE A 84 -14.55 0.76 -13.43
C PHE A 84 -14.21 2.22 -13.11
N TYR A 85 -13.45 2.89 -13.99
CA TYR A 85 -13.03 4.27 -13.84
C TYR A 85 -13.24 5.07 -15.12
N ASP A 86 -13.58 6.35 -14.95
CA ASP A 86 -13.52 7.37 -15.99
C ASP A 86 -12.21 8.13 -15.89
N PHE A 87 -11.54 8.30 -17.02
CA PHE A 87 -10.28 9.02 -17.13
C PHE A 87 -10.48 10.29 -17.92
N ARG A 88 -10.15 11.43 -17.34
CA ARG A 88 -10.23 12.73 -18.00
C ARG A 88 -8.89 13.44 -17.91
N MET A 89 -8.44 13.96 -19.03
CA MET A 89 -7.22 14.76 -19.09
C MET A 89 -7.60 16.24 -19.11
N GLY A 90 -6.97 17.04 -18.23
CA GLY A 90 -7.13 18.48 -18.20
C GLY A 90 -6.51 19.15 -19.43
N PHE A 91 -7.19 20.15 -19.97
CA PHE A 91 -6.71 20.89 -21.15
C PHE A 91 -5.59 21.91 -20.81
N ARG A 92 -5.55 22.38 -19.57
CA ARG A 92 -4.59 23.40 -19.14
C ARG A 92 -3.38 22.77 -18.45
N HIS A 93 -2.20 23.28 -18.77
CA HIS A 93 -0.98 22.94 -18.06
C HIS A 93 -0.88 23.75 -16.77
N LYS A 94 -0.32 23.17 -15.73
CA LYS A 94 0.05 23.84 -14.49
C LYS A 94 1.56 23.73 -14.30
N ARG A 95 2.19 24.77 -13.76
CA ARG A 95 3.60 24.66 -13.32
C ARG A 95 3.64 24.19 -11.87
N LEU A 96 4.36 23.10 -11.64
CA LEU A 96 4.69 22.58 -10.29
C LEU A 96 6.19 22.40 -10.22
N ILE A 97 6.82 22.91 -9.17
CA ILE A 97 8.29 22.88 -8.98
C ILE A 97 9.07 23.26 -10.27
N GLY A 98 8.61 24.28 -11.00
CA GLY A 98 9.21 24.71 -12.27
C GLY A 98 8.90 23.87 -13.50
N ARG A 99 8.28 22.68 -13.36
CA ARG A 99 7.98 21.73 -14.43
C ARG A 99 6.54 21.90 -14.96
N ARG A 100 6.33 21.59 -16.22
CA ARG A 100 4.99 21.60 -16.83
C ARG A 100 4.29 20.30 -16.51
N ALA A 101 3.17 20.38 -15.83
CA ALA A 101 2.38 19.22 -15.45
C ALA A 101 0.97 19.29 -16.04
N ARG A 102 0.44 18.14 -16.44
CA ARG A 102 -0.92 17.96 -16.91
C ARG A 102 -1.74 17.20 -15.88
N LEU A 103 -2.95 17.70 -15.63
CA LEU A 103 -3.88 17.03 -14.73
C LEU A 103 -4.53 15.84 -15.41
N VAL A 104 -4.47 14.67 -14.75
CA VAL A 104 -5.27 13.49 -15.05
C VAL A 104 -6.23 13.27 -13.89
N VAL A 105 -7.50 13.17 -14.17
CA VAL A 105 -8.56 12.88 -13.20
C VAL A 105 -9.04 11.46 -13.44
N VAL A 106 -9.01 10.64 -12.39
CA VAL A 106 -9.51 9.27 -12.37
C VAL A 106 -10.72 9.25 -11.45
N THR A 107 -11.90 9.02 -12.00
CA THR A 107 -13.15 9.00 -11.23
C THR A 107 -13.70 7.58 -11.20
N PRO A 108 -13.93 6.99 -10.03
CA PRO A 108 -14.57 5.69 -9.95
C PRO A 108 -16.01 5.76 -10.42
N LYS A 109 -16.50 4.66 -11.01
CA LYS A 109 -17.89 4.51 -11.48
C LYS A 109 -18.81 3.92 -10.44
N ASP A 110 -18.26 3.51 -9.29
CA ASP A 110 -19.00 2.91 -8.19
C ASP A 110 -18.52 3.46 -6.82
N GLN A 111 -19.11 2.96 -5.75
CA GLN A 111 -18.81 3.39 -4.38
C GLN A 111 -17.66 2.64 -3.70
N TYR A 112 -17.07 1.68 -4.38
CA TYR A 112 -16.07 0.77 -3.80
C TYR A 112 -14.63 1.25 -3.94
N ARG A 113 -14.41 2.42 -4.53
CA ARG A 113 -13.09 2.94 -4.88
C ARG A 113 -12.97 4.41 -4.59
N TYR A 114 -11.75 4.83 -4.32
CA TYR A 114 -11.41 6.25 -4.32
C TYR A 114 -11.08 6.73 -5.73
N GLY A 115 -11.20 8.04 -5.94
CA GLY A 115 -10.75 8.73 -7.14
C GLY A 115 -9.37 9.35 -6.97
N TYR A 116 -8.74 9.69 -8.09
CA TYR A 116 -7.42 10.33 -8.08
C TYR A 116 -7.41 11.60 -8.92
N ARG A 117 -6.59 12.56 -8.51
CA ARG A 117 -6.15 13.68 -9.32
C ARG A 117 -4.63 13.66 -9.36
N LEU A 118 -4.07 13.47 -10.55
CA LEU A 118 -2.65 13.29 -10.77
C LEU A 118 -2.13 14.44 -11.64
N TRP A 119 -1.13 15.17 -11.18
CA TRP A 119 -0.44 16.16 -12.00
C TRP A 119 0.86 15.53 -12.49
N ILE A 120 0.84 15.10 -13.73
CA ILE A 120 1.92 14.37 -14.38
C ILE A 120 2.84 15.34 -15.12
N ASP A 121 4.14 15.29 -14.81
CA ASP A 121 5.17 16.03 -15.55
C ASP A 121 5.19 15.59 -17.01
N GLU A 122 5.07 16.53 -17.93
CA GLU A 122 4.96 16.24 -19.37
C GLU A 122 6.28 15.70 -19.96
N ALA A 123 7.41 16.03 -19.34
CA ALA A 123 8.71 15.64 -19.84
C ALA A 123 9.12 14.22 -19.36
N SER A 124 8.84 13.89 -18.12
CA SER A 124 9.29 12.63 -17.49
C SER A 124 8.18 11.61 -17.26
N GLY A 125 6.91 12.02 -17.31
CA GLY A 125 5.78 11.18 -16.91
C GLY A 125 5.65 11.03 -15.38
N MET A 126 6.50 11.69 -14.60
CA MET A 126 6.51 11.59 -13.14
C MET A 126 5.29 12.31 -12.53
N PRO A 127 4.56 11.72 -11.59
CA PRO A 127 3.53 12.43 -10.84
C PRO A 127 4.16 13.40 -9.85
N LEU A 128 4.00 14.70 -10.09
CA LEU A 128 4.51 15.77 -9.23
C LEU A 128 3.59 16.08 -8.06
N LYS A 129 2.31 15.76 -8.23
CA LYS A 129 1.29 15.88 -7.20
C LYS A 129 0.23 14.81 -7.42
N THR A 130 -0.13 14.13 -6.34
CA THR A 130 -1.21 13.15 -6.30
C THR A 130 -2.21 13.54 -5.23
N GLN A 131 -3.49 13.46 -5.51
CA GLN A 131 -4.56 13.58 -4.55
C GLN A 131 -5.46 12.36 -4.64
N LEU A 132 -5.72 11.73 -3.50
CA LEU A 132 -6.75 10.71 -3.32
C LEU A 132 -8.05 11.42 -2.93
N CYS A 133 -9.15 11.07 -3.57
CA CYS A 133 -10.43 11.75 -3.38
C CYS A 133 -11.53 10.74 -3.01
N ASP A 134 -12.38 11.12 -2.07
CA ASP A 134 -13.57 10.33 -1.74
C ASP A 134 -14.64 10.41 -2.83
N GLY A 135 -15.75 9.67 -2.66
CA GLY A 135 -16.86 9.64 -3.61
C GLY A 135 -17.59 10.98 -3.80
N ARG A 136 -17.30 11.97 -2.95
CA ARG A 136 -17.80 13.36 -3.07
C ARG A 136 -16.77 14.30 -3.69
N GLY A 137 -15.59 13.78 -4.07
CA GLY A 137 -14.48 14.55 -4.64
C GLY A 137 -13.68 15.35 -3.62
N ARG A 138 -13.86 15.13 -2.30
CA ARG A 138 -13.04 15.75 -1.25
C ARG A 138 -11.69 15.05 -1.21
N VAL A 139 -10.63 15.83 -1.07
CA VAL A 139 -9.26 15.29 -0.93
C VAL A 139 -9.11 14.70 0.50
N ILE A 140 -8.78 13.43 0.57
CA ILE A 140 -8.53 12.70 1.83
C ILE A 140 -7.05 12.48 2.08
N GLU A 141 -6.26 12.47 1.00
CA GLU A 141 -4.81 12.33 1.08
C GLU A 141 -4.15 13.09 -0.08
N GLN A 142 -2.97 13.62 0.14
CA GLN A 142 -2.20 14.32 -0.89
C GLN A 142 -0.71 14.09 -0.71
N VAL A 143 -0.05 13.80 -1.82
CA VAL A 143 1.41 13.84 -1.95
C VAL A 143 1.77 14.94 -2.93
N VAL A 144 2.71 15.79 -2.59
CA VAL A 144 3.19 16.86 -3.48
C VAL A 144 4.70 17.06 -3.34
N PHE A 145 5.41 17.00 -4.45
CA PHE A 145 6.83 17.29 -4.48
C PHE A 145 7.09 18.78 -4.25
N ALA A 146 8.01 19.07 -3.35
CA ALA A 146 8.59 20.40 -3.11
C ALA A 146 9.85 20.59 -3.97
N SER A 147 10.61 19.51 -4.22
CA SER A 147 11.73 19.48 -5.16
C SER A 147 11.84 18.11 -5.81
N LEU A 148 12.35 18.07 -7.03
CA LEU A 148 12.59 16.81 -7.77
C LEU A 148 13.73 17.01 -8.76
N THR A 149 14.78 16.24 -8.61
CA THR A 149 15.91 16.17 -9.51
C THR A 149 16.05 14.78 -10.13
N THR A 150 16.63 14.71 -11.30
CA THR A 150 16.91 13.46 -12.01
C THR A 150 18.43 13.40 -12.29
N PRO A 151 19.23 13.04 -11.29
CA PRO A 151 20.69 12.97 -11.45
C PRO A 151 21.05 11.86 -12.44
N ARG A 152 22.23 12.02 -13.07
CA ARG A 152 22.74 10.99 -14.01
C ARG A 152 23.17 9.73 -13.27
N GLU A 153 23.63 9.89 -12.05
CA GLU A 153 24.14 8.81 -11.21
C GLU A 153 23.77 9.07 -9.77
N ILE A 154 23.37 8.01 -9.06
CA ILE A 154 23.11 8.00 -7.63
C ILE A 154 24.02 6.95 -7.02
N PRO A 155 25.00 7.33 -6.16
CA PRO A 155 25.96 6.37 -5.61
C PRO A 155 25.29 5.45 -4.57
N ASP A 156 25.86 4.26 -4.35
CA ASP A 156 25.37 3.28 -3.36
C ASP A 156 25.33 3.84 -1.94
N SER A 157 26.23 4.78 -1.62
CA SER A 157 26.23 5.46 -0.32
C SER A 157 24.94 6.22 -0.02
N ALA A 158 24.20 6.62 -1.06
CA ALA A 158 22.91 7.30 -0.91
C ALA A 158 21.82 6.40 -0.31
N PHE A 159 21.98 5.07 -0.38
CA PHE A 159 21.04 4.07 0.13
C PHE A 159 21.48 3.47 1.47
N LYS A 160 22.47 4.05 2.13
CA LYS A 160 22.87 3.67 3.49
C LYS A 160 22.13 4.52 4.53
N PRO A 161 21.80 3.95 5.72
CA PRO A 161 21.18 4.74 6.79
C PRO A 161 22.13 5.86 7.26
N ASN A 162 21.56 7.03 7.54
CA ASN A 162 22.32 8.16 8.09
C ASN A 162 22.35 8.19 9.62
N ILE A 163 21.66 7.26 10.27
CA ILE A 163 21.56 7.16 11.72
C ILE A 163 22.55 6.13 12.25
N SER A 164 23.00 6.32 13.50
CA SER A 164 23.75 5.27 14.19
C SER A 164 22.80 4.16 14.61
N ILE A 165 23.10 2.94 14.17
CA ILE A 165 22.32 1.74 14.51
C ILE A 165 22.92 0.95 15.68
N ALA A 166 23.91 1.52 16.38
CA ALA A 166 24.51 0.89 17.53
C ALA A 166 23.47 0.63 18.64
N GLY A 167 23.31 -0.60 19.06
CA GLY A 167 22.34 -1.02 20.07
C GLY A 167 20.90 -1.16 19.58
N PHE A 168 20.67 -1.15 18.26
CA PHE A 168 19.36 -1.48 17.70
C PHE A 168 19.14 -2.99 17.69
N VAL A 169 17.89 -3.40 17.93
CA VAL A 169 17.44 -4.77 17.77
C VAL A 169 16.86 -4.94 16.37
N THR A 170 17.43 -5.88 15.62
CA THR A 170 16.90 -6.23 14.28
C THR A 170 15.85 -7.32 14.42
N LEU A 171 14.64 -7.04 13.97
CA LEU A 171 13.55 -7.98 13.84
C LEU A 171 13.36 -8.28 12.36
N ARG A 172 13.45 -9.55 12.00
CA ARG A 172 13.27 -9.98 10.61
C ARG A 172 11.97 -10.78 10.55
N GLU A 173 11.04 -10.34 9.73
CA GLU A 173 9.88 -11.17 9.44
C GLU A 173 10.33 -12.48 8.76
N ALA A 174 9.75 -13.58 9.21
CA ALA A 174 9.99 -14.85 8.55
C ALA A 174 9.58 -14.74 7.08
N PRO A 175 10.36 -15.28 6.14
CA PRO A 175 9.97 -15.31 4.73
C PRO A 175 8.57 -15.89 4.62
N MET A 176 7.69 -15.25 3.84
CA MET A 176 6.39 -15.80 3.52
C MET A 176 6.61 -17.14 2.79
N THR A 177 6.68 -18.22 3.53
CA THR A 177 6.72 -19.55 2.95
C THR A 177 5.31 -19.87 2.46
N GLY A 178 5.05 -19.53 1.20
CA GLY A 178 3.87 -20.02 0.51
C GLY A 178 3.97 -21.55 0.37
N SER A 179 3.53 -22.29 1.36
CA SER A 179 3.29 -23.70 1.18
C SER A 179 1.96 -23.86 0.46
N ALA A 180 2.02 -24.26 -0.80
CA ALA A 180 0.85 -24.56 -1.61
C ALA A 180 0.08 -25.81 -1.15
N ASP A 181 0.54 -26.49 -0.10
CA ASP A 181 0.09 -27.83 0.32
C ASP A 181 -0.46 -27.92 1.75
N ALA A 182 -0.75 -26.83 2.43
CA ALA A 182 -1.45 -26.95 3.71
C ALA A 182 -2.93 -27.26 3.44
N ALA A 183 -3.38 -28.43 3.89
CA ALA A 183 -4.79 -28.87 3.91
C ALA A 183 -5.62 -28.07 4.95
N ILE A 184 -5.42 -26.76 4.99
CA ILE A 184 -6.20 -25.82 5.80
C ILE A 184 -7.40 -25.40 4.95
N ALA A 185 -8.55 -25.31 5.56
CA ALA A 185 -9.76 -24.83 4.90
C ALA A 185 -9.45 -23.50 4.21
N SER A 186 -9.38 -23.52 2.89
CA SER A 186 -9.11 -22.34 2.08
C SER A 186 -10.28 -21.39 2.19
N TRP A 187 -10.05 -20.17 2.61
CA TRP A 187 -11.05 -19.13 2.67
C TRP A 187 -11.14 -18.37 1.34
N THR A 188 -12.29 -17.84 1.04
CA THR A 188 -12.49 -16.98 -0.15
C THR A 188 -13.65 -16.03 0.07
N ALA A 189 -13.56 -14.82 -0.49
CA ALA A 189 -14.70 -13.94 -0.60
C ALA A 189 -15.58 -14.37 -1.78
N LEU A 190 -16.86 -14.67 -1.51
CA LEU A 190 -17.83 -15.07 -2.56
C LEU A 190 -18.28 -13.91 -3.42
N LYS A 191 -18.30 -12.72 -2.83
CA LYS A 191 -18.74 -11.50 -3.50
C LYS A 191 -17.62 -10.49 -3.45
N LEU A 192 -17.23 -10.02 -4.62
CA LEU A 192 -16.23 -8.97 -4.78
C LEU A 192 -16.87 -7.79 -5.50
N PRO A 193 -16.44 -6.55 -5.21
CA PRO A 193 -16.81 -5.42 -6.04
C PRO A 193 -16.41 -5.68 -7.50
N PRO A 194 -17.13 -5.13 -8.49
CA PRO A 194 -16.83 -5.35 -9.90
C PRO A 194 -15.37 -5.05 -10.22
N GLY A 195 -14.65 -5.97 -10.86
CA GLY A 195 -13.24 -5.85 -11.24
C GLY A 195 -12.23 -6.27 -10.19
N PHE A 196 -12.61 -6.44 -8.93
CA PHE A 196 -11.73 -7.03 -7.94
C PHE A 196 -11.57 -8.53 -8.20
N HIS A 197 -10.35 -9.00 -8.05
CA HIS A 197 -9.99 -10.41 -8.14
C HIS A 197 -8.91 -10.73 -7.10
N MET A 198 -8.79 -11.98 -6.75
CA MET A 198 -7.73 -12.44 -5.86
C MET A 198 -6.38 -12.37 -6.59
N SER A 199 -5.39 -11.70 -6.00
CA SER A 199 -4.05 -11.57 -6.56
C SER A 199 -3.00 -12.38 -5.80
N VAL A 200 -3.15 -12.48 -4.47
CA VAL A 200 -2.20 -13.17 -3.59
C VAL A 200 -2.98 -13.97 -2.56
N ARG A 201 -2.43 -15.14 -2.21
CA ARG A 201 -2.84 -15.95 -1.07
C ARG A 201 -1.60 -16.51 -0.41
N THR A 202 -1.47 -16.31 0.88
CA THR A 202 -0.36 -16.83 1.68
C THR A 202 -0.85 -17.20 3.07
N GLU A 203 -0.11 -18.04 3.75
CA GLU A 203 -0.28 -18.33 5.17
C GLU A 203 0.85 -17.64 5.93
N GLN A 204 0.52 -17.00 7.03
CA GLN A 204 1.47 -16.25 7.85
C GLN A 204 1.30 -16.61 9.33
N VAL A 205 2.37 -16.51 10.08
CA VAL A 205 2.33 -16.54 11.55
C VAL A 205 2.45 -15.11 12.03
N ILE A 206 1.34 -14.55 12.53
CA ILE A 206 1.32 -13.19 13.08
C ILE A 206 1.52 -13.28 14.59
N PRO A 207 2.48 -12.51 15.17
CA PRO A 207 2.67 -12.46 16.61
C PRO A 207 1.38 -12.01 17.31
N GLY A 208 0.90 -12.83 18.27
CA GLY A 208 -0.34 -12.57 19.00
C GLY A 208 -1.60 -13.18 18.39
N ALA A 209 -1.56 -13.71 17.16
CA ALA A 209 -2.59 -14.58 16.64
C ALA A 209 -2.45 -15.97 17.24
N GLY A 210 -3.53 -16.62 17.61
CA GLY A 210 -3.55 -17.94 18.26
C GLY A 210 -3.12 -19.12 17.36
N GLY A 211 -2.64 -18.84 16.14
CA GLY A 211 -2.26 -19.85 15.14
C GLY A 211 -1.93 -19.23 13.79
N PRO A 212 -1.84 -20.04 12.73
CA PRO A 212 -1.62 -19.53 11.37
C PRO A 212 -2.79 -18.66 10.92
N VAL A 213 -2.46 -17.63 10.15
CA VAL A 213 -3.39 -16.66 9.59
C VAL A 213 -3.34 -16.75 8.07
N GLU A 214 -4.45 -17.03 7.42
CA GLU A 214 -4.53 -16.95 5.96
C GLU A 214 -4.66 -15.48 5.53
N HIS A 215 -3.74 -15.01 4.70
CA HIS A 215 -3.73 -13.68 4.12
C HIS A 215 -4.09 -13.76 2.64
N ILE A 216 -5.16 -13.09 2.27
CA ILE A 216 -5.68 -13.03 0.90
C ILE A 216 -5.72 -11.57 0.46
N VAL A 217 -5.16 -11.26 -0.71
CA VAL A 217 -5.21 -9.93 -1.30
C VAL A 217 -6.15 -9.92 -2.48
N TYR A 218 -7.13 -9.03 -2.43
CA TYR A 218 -8.03 -8.73 -3.55
C TYR A 218 -7.68 -7.36 -4.12
N THR A 219 -7.60 -7.24 -5.45
CA THR A 219 -7.26 -5.99 -6.12
C THR A 219 -8.03 -5.83 -7.43
N ASP A 220 -8.23 -4.59 -7.85
CA ASP A 220 -8.69 -4.22 -9.20
C ASP A 220 -7.56 -3.62 -10.07
N GLY A 221 -6.32 -3.64 -9.53
CA GLY A 221 -5.13 -3.04 -10.14
C GLY A 221 -4.84 -1.61 -9.66
N PHE A 222 -5.84 -0.88 -9.10
CA PHE A 222 -5.66 0.43 -8.44
C PHE A 222 -5.79 0.33 -6.93
N ALA A 223 -6.83 -0.33 -6.49
CA ALA A 223 -7.14 -0.52 -5.09
C ALA A 223 -6.84 -1.94 -4.67
N SER A 224 -6.41 -2.13 -3.44
CA SER A 224 -6.17 -3.45 -2.86
C SER A 224 -6.78 -3.55 -1.48
N VAL A 225 -7.25 -4.75 -1.15
CA VAL A 225 -7.78 -5.11 0.16
C VAL A 225 -7.11 -6.39 0.60
N SER A 226 -6.40 -6.33 1.72
CA SER A 226 -5.88 -7.49 2.44
C SER A 226 -6.96 -8.04 3.36
N VAL A 227 -7.19 -9.34 3.29
CA VAL A 227 -8.11 -10.08 4.17
C VAL A 227 -7.29 -11.09 4.95
N PHE A 228 -7.39 -11.01 6.26
CA PHE A 228 -6.75 -11.93 7.20
C PHE A 228 -7.82 -12.81 7.84
N VAL A 229 -7.63 -14.12 7.81
CA VAL A 229 -8.51 -15.10 8.45
C VAL A 229 -7.69 -15.88 9.47
N GLU A 230 -8.05 -15.75 10.75
CA GLU A 230 -7.34 -16.42 11.83
C GLU A 230 -7.89 -17.83 12.07
N SER A 231 -7.02 -18.77 12.40
CA SER A 231 -7.39 -20.16 12.61
C SER A 231 -8.27 -20.37 13.84
N HIS A 232 -8.12 -19.53 14.84
CA HIS A 232 -8.80 -19.66 16.14
C HIS A 232 -9.23 -18.31 16.66
N MET A 233 -10.37 -18.27 17.36
CA MET A 233 -10.84 -17.09 18.08
C MET A 233 -9.99 -16.92 19.35
N HIS A 234 -9.32 -15.77 19.48
CA HIS A 234 -8.66 -15.40 20.74
C HIS A 234 -9.72 -14.82 21.70
N PRO A 235 -9.70 -15.11 23.02
CA PRO A 235 -10.69 -14.60 23.99
C PRO A 235 -10.85 -13.08 23.97
N ASP A 236 -9.80 -12.33 23.60
CA ASP A 236 -9.78 -10.87 23.57
C ASP A 236 -10.26 -10.27 22.22
N HIS A 237 -10.53 -11.09 21.21
CA HIS A 237 -11.04 -10.63 19.91
C HIS A 237 -12.56 -10.44 19.92
N THR A 238 -13.03 -9.38 20.59
CA THR A 238 -14.46 -9.00 20.65
C THR A 238 -14.83 -7.91 19.66
N LEU A 239 -13.92 -7.46 18.79
CA LEU A 239 -14.15 -6.29 17.93
C LEU A 239 -14.74 -6.69 16.57
N SER A 240 -16.07 -6.74 16.49
CA SER A 240 -16.77 -6.61 15.20
C SER A 240 -17.00 -5.14 14.91
N GLY A 241 -16.69 -4.70 13.70
CA GLY A 241 -16.98 -3.33 13.28
C GLY A 241 -15.96 -2.76 12.33
N GLY A 242 -16.22 -1.54 11.90
CA GLY A 242 -15.36 -0.80 10.99
C GLY A 242 -14.62 0.34 11.67
N SER A 243 -13.41 0.60 11.21
CA SER A 243 -12.60 1.76 11.56
C SER A 243 -12.03 2.37 10.28
N GLN A 244 -11.76 3.68 10.32
CA GLN A 244 -11.11 4.39 9.22
C GLN A 244 -10.08 5.36 9.79
N ILE A 245 -8.87 5.30 9.27
CA ILE A 245 -7.78 6.22 9.57
C ILE A 245 -7.25 6.73 8.23
N GLY A 246 -7.55 7.99 7.93
CA GLY A 246 -7.20 8.59 6.64
C GLY A 246 -7.85 7.89 5.45
N SER A 247 -7.03 7.43 4.52
CA SER A 247 -7.43 6.65 3.35
C SER A 247 -7.66 5.17 3.67
N SER A 248 -7.06 4.66 4.75
CA SER A 248 -7.14 3.25 5.15
C SER A 248 -8.43 2.96 5.90
N SER A 249 -9.15 1.94 5.45
CA SER A 249 -10.34 1.40 6.10
C SER A 249 -10.07 -0.01 6.60
N THR A 250 -10.61 -0.34 7.77
CA THR A 250 -10.55 -1.67 8.36
C THR A 250 -11.96 -2.13 8.71
N TYR A 251 -12.23 -3.40 8.52
CA TYR A 251 -13.46 -4.03 9.00
C TYR A 251 -13.17 -5.41 9.54
N ALA A 252 -13.54 -5.65 10.79
CA ALA A 252 -13.42 -6.93 11.46
C ALA A 252 -14.80 -7.58 11.66
N THR A 253 -14.87 -8.89 11.52
CA THR A 253 -16.06 -9.71 11.73
C THR A 253 -15.65 -11.14 12.10
N VAL A 254 -16.62 -11.99 12.43
CA VAL A 254 -16.41 -13.42 12.69
C VAL A 254 -17.24 -14.22 11.69
N VAL A 255 -16.62 -15.19 11.03
CA VAL A 255 -17.26 -16.10 10.08
C VAL A 255 -16.96 -17.54 10.51
N ASP A 256 -17.99 -18.32 10.76
CA ASP A 256 -17.88 -19.73 11.19
C ASP A 256 -16.92 -19.95 12.39
N GLY A 257 -16.89 -18.97 13.33
CA GLY A 257 -16.01 -19.00 14.50
C GLY A 257 -14.58 -18.49 14.26
N HIS A 258 -14.26 -18.04 13.06
CA HIS A 258 -12.94 -17.51 12.68
C HIS A 258 -12.98 -15.98 12.59
N PRO A 259 -12.06 -15.26 13.25
CA PRO A 259 -11.90 -13.82 13.06
C PRO A 259 -11.47 -13.52 11.63
N VAL A 260 -12.16 -12.57 10.99
CA VAL A 260 -11.87 -12.09 9.64
C VAL A 260 -11.66 -10.59 9.70
N THR A 261 -10.48 -10.13 9.31
CA THR A 261 -10.14 -8.71 9.24
C THR A 261 -9.79 -8.33 7.82
N ALA A 262 -10.50 -7.35 7.26
CA ALA A 262 -10.18 -6.74 5.96
C ALA A 262 -9.62 -5.34 6.16
N VAL A 263 -8.53 -5.03 5.46
CA VAL A 263 -7.80 -3.74 5.52
C VAL A 263 -7.45 -3.29 4.11
N GLY A 264 -7.61 -2.00 3.80
CA GLY A 264 -7.18 -1.46 2.51
C GLY A 264 -7.41 0.04 2.37
N GLU A 265 -6.72 0.65 1.43
CA GLU A 265 -6.93 2.06 1.01
C GLU A 265 -8.14 2.14 0.06
N VAL A 266 -9.29 1.88 0.62
CA VAL A 266 -10.57 1.85 -0.07
C VAL A 266 -11.66 2.42 0.84
N PRO A 267 -12.82 2.83 0.30
CA PRO A 267 -13.96 3.25 1.13
C PRO A 267 -14.37 2.15 2.14
N PRO A 268 -14.87 2.52 3.34
CA PRO A 268 -15.29 1.56 4.38
C PRO A 268 -16.29 0.50 3.90
N VAL A 269 -17.15 0.87 2.94
CA VAL A 269 -18.12 -0.05 2.33
C VAL A 269 -17.44 -1.23 1.64
N THR A 270 -16.24 -1.04 1.12
CA THR A 270 -15.50 -2.06 0.37
C THR A 270 -14.92 -3.13 1.28
N VAL A 271 -14.21 -2.75 2.35
CA VAL A 271 -13.68 -3.71 3.31
C VAL A 271 -14.81 -4.48 3.99
N ARG A 272 -15.92 -3.79 4.34
CA ARG A 272 -17.09 -4.45 4.88
C ARG A 272 -17.70 -5.44 3.88
N PHE A 273 -17.88 -5.04 2.62
CA PHE A 273 -18.49 -5.89 1.59
C PHE A 273 -17.69 -7.17 1.37
N ILE A 274 -16.36 -7.06 1.27
CA ILE A 274 -15.47 -8.20 1.05
C ILE A 274 -15.45 -9.09 2.29
N ALA A 275 -15.16 -8.55 3.48
CA ALA A 275 -15.05 -9.33 4.72
C ALA A 275 -16.35 -10.09 5.05
N SER A 276 -17.52 -9.44 4.88
CA SER A 276 -18.81 -10.08 5.14
C SER A 276 -19.21 -11.17 4.13
N SER A 277 -18.45 -11.31 3.05
CA SER A 277 -18.67 -12.35 2.02
C SER A 277 -17.65 -13.49 2.09
N VAL A 278 -16.72 -13.44 3.04
CA VAL A 278 -15.72 -14.49 3.23
C VAL A 278 -16.40 -15.76 3.75
N GLN A 279 -16.00 -16.89 3.23
CA GLN A 279 -16.41 -18.21 3.70
C GLN A 279 -15.32 -19.26 3.46
N ALA A 280 -15.38 -20.36 4.21
CA ALA A 280 -14.54 -21.51 3.94
C ALA A 280 -14.91 -22.14 2.59
N ARG A 281 -13.93 -22.48 1.77
CA ARG A 281 -14.14 -23.33 0.59
C ARG A 281 -14.43 -24.75 1.04
N PRO A 282 -15.44 -25.42 0.48
CA PRO A 282 -15.54 -26.85 0.66
C PRO A 282 -14.28 -27.53 0.12
N PRO A 283 -13.79 -28.59 0.78
CA PRO A 283 -12.66 -29.34 0.26
C PRO A 283 -12.96 -29.79 -1.17
N PRO A 284 -11.96 -29.82 -2.08
CA PRO A 284 -12.16 -30.32 -3.41
C PRO A 284 -12.75 -31.72 -3.30
N GLY A 285 -13.93 -31.92 -3.91
CA GLY A 285 -14.62 -33.20 -3.86
C GLY A 285 -13.68 -34.31 -4.34
N ARG A 286 -13.64 -35.38 -3.58
CA ARG A 286 -12.94 -36.61 -3.96
C ARG A 286 -13.62 -37.26 -5.14
#